data_3bc25f8f741a3b4ff912626321826539
#
_entry.id   3bc25f8f741a3b4ff912626321826539
#
_cell.length_a   1.000
_cell.length_b   1.000
_cell.length_c   1.000
_cell.angle_alpha   90.00
_cell.angle_beta   90.00
_cell.angle_gamma   90.00
#
_symmetry.space_group_name_H-M   'P 1'
#
loop_
_entity.id
_entity.type
_entity.pdbx_description
1 polymer ?
#
loop_
_entity_poly.entity_id
_entity_poly.type
_entity_poly.pdbx_seq_one_letter_code
_entity_poly.pdbx_strand_id
1 'polypeptide(L)'
;MHHYFGTKQQLFAAAIHIPIDPMTVLVPMRKIPVSELGFALPSVLLPIWDSELGAGLIATLRSLIAGADVSLARSFLQEIVTAEVAPRVDNPPGTGMIRAQFFASQLMGVVMARYIVKVEPFASLPAERIARTIAPNLQRYLTGDLPDALAP
;
A
#
# COMPACT_ATOMS: atom_id res chain seq x y z
N MET A 1 -11.29 22.19 -9.79
CA MET A 1 -10.67 22.57 -8.53
C MET A 1 -9.40 21.83 -8.20
N HIS A 2 -8.85 21.10 -9.18
CA HIS A 2 -7.64 20.30 -8.96
C HIS A 2 -6.43 21.13 -8.54
N HIS A 3 -6.37 22.37 -8.99
CA HIS A 3 -5.26 23.25 -8.68
C HIS A 3 -5.12 23.60 -7.19
N TYR A 4 -6.18 23.44 -6.40
CA TYR A 4 -6.10 23.65 -4.95
C TYR A 4 -5.40 22.52 -4.23
N PHE A 5 -5.44 21.31 -4.79
CA PHE A 5 -4.94 20.11 -4.14
C PHE A 5 -3.72 19.53 -4.86
N GLY A 6 -3.38 20.03 -6.04
CA GLY A 6 -2.22 19.65 -6.81
C GLY A 6 -2.29 18.30 -7.49
N THR A 7 -2.75 17.26 -6.78
CA THR A 7 -2.82 15.89 -7.29
C THR A 7 -4.11 15.22 -6.85
N LYS A 8 -4.45 14.10 -7.52
CA LYS A 8 -5.59 13.28 -7.09
C LYS A 8 -5.38 12.68 -5.71
N GLN A 9 -4.13 12.32 -5.38
CA GLN A 9 -3.79 11.81 -4.05
C GLN A 9 -4.07 12.85 -2.97
N GLN A 10 -3.69 14.08 -3.21
CA GLN A 10 -3.97 15.18 -2.28
C GLN A 10 -5.46 15.46 -2.18
N LEU A 11 -6.16 15.41 -3.31
CA LEU A 11 -7.62 15.57 -3.33
C LEU A 11 -8.30 14.46 -2.51
N PHE A 12 -7.85 13.21 -2.68
CA PHE A 12 -8.38 12.10 -1.91
C PHE A 12 -8.15 12.31 -0.41
N ALA A 13 -6.92 12.67 -0.02
CA ALA A 13 -6.57 12.91 1.37
C ALA A 13 -7.44 14.02 1.99
N ALA A 14 -7.67 15.10 1.24
CA ALA A 14 -8.53 16.19 1.70
C ALA A 14 -9.98 15.74 1.86
N ALA A 15 -10.48 14.92 0.91
CA ALA A 15 -11.87 14.46 0.92
C ALA A 15 -12.18 13.52 2.09
N ILE A 16 -11.21 12.72 2.53
CA ILE A 16 -11.40 11.76 3.62
C ILE A 16 -10.71 12.20 4.91
N HIS A 17 -10.21 13.41 4.94
CA HIS A 17 -9.58 14.02 6.13
C HIS A 17 -8.40 13.22 6.68
N ILE A 18 -7.57 12.65 5.78
CA ILE A 18 -6.32 12.01 6.17
C ILE A 18 -5.33 13.09 6.62
N PRO A 19 -4.75 12.99 7.81
CA PRO A 19 -3.83 14.00 8.34
C PRO A 19 -2.46 14.03 7.67
N ILE A 20 -2.09 12.98 6.93
CA ILE A 20 -0.80 12.87 6.25
C ILE A 20 -1.03 12.70 4.75
N ASP A 21 -0.28 13.46 3.95
CA ASP A 21 -0.18 13.20 2.51
C ASP A 21 0.57 11.88 2.30
N PRO A 22 -0.04 10.87 1.67
CA PRO A 22 0.64 9.60 1.41
C PRO A 22 1.97 9.75 0.67
N MET A 23 2.12 10.80 -0.13
CA MET A 23 3.35 11.04 -0.87
C MET A 23 4.53 11.39 0.02
N THR A 24 4.32 11.90 1.24
CA THR A 24 5.42 12.13 2.18
C THR A 24 6.12 10.84 2.57
N VAL A 25 5.40 9.72 2.55
CA VAL A 25 5.97 8.40 2.81
C VAL A 25 6.55 7.79 1.53
N LEU A 26 5.83 7.90 0.42
CA LEU A 26 6.17 7.20 -0.83
C LEU A 26 7.32 7.84 -1.58
N VAL A 27 7.45 9.16 -1.56
CA VAL A 27 8.54 9.86 -2.27
C VAL A 27 9.93 9.41 -1.78
N PRO A 28 10.20 9.30 -0.46
CA PRO A 28 11.50 8.77 -0.02
C PRO A 28 11.76 7.33 -0.48
N MET A 29 10.72 6.55 -0.73
CA MET A 29 10.87 5.17 -1.22
C MET A 29 11.43 5.11 -2.63
N ARG A 30 11.38 6.20 -3.39
CA ARG A 30 11.96 6.27 -4.73
C ARG A 30 13.47 6.04 -4.73
N LYS A 31 14.14 6.33 -3.61
CA LYS A 31 15.58 6.14 -3.45
C LYS A 31 15.96 4.73 -2.98
N ILE A 32 15.01 3.96 -2.52
CA ILE A 32 15.26 2.60 -2.06
C ILE A 32 15.36 1.68 -3.28
N PRO A 33 16.41 0.84 -3.38
CA PRO A 33 16.49 -0.13 -4.47
C PRO A 33 15.27 -1.04 -4.52
N VAL A 34 14.82 -1.35 -5.72
CA VAL A 34 13.64 -2.21 -5.93
C VAL A 34 13.80 -3.55 -5.20
N SER A 35 15.03 -4.08 -5.16
CA SER A 35 15.32 -5.34 -4.48
C SER A 35 15.09 -5.31 -2.97
N GLU A 36 14.91 -4.13 -2.38
CA GLU A 36 14.70 -3.95 -0.94
C GLU A 36 13.29 -3.47 -0.60
N LEU A 37 12.46 -3.16 -1.60
CA LEU A 37 11.12 -2.59 -1.36
C LEU A 37 10.19 -3.55 -0.61
N GLY A 38 10.34 -4.84 -0.81
CA GLY A 38 9.51 -5.84 -0.14
C GLY A 38 9.60 -5.80 1.37
N PHE A 39 10.74 -5.35 1.91
CA PHE A 39 10.92 -5.14 3.34
C PHE A 39 10.76 -3.66 3.71
N ALA A 40 11.35 -2.76 2.93
CA ALA A 40 11.42 -1.34 3.27
C ALA A 40 10.03 -0.71 3.41
N LEU A 41 9.13 -1.00 2.49
CA LEU A 41 7.81 -0.36 2.51
C LEU A 41 6.97 -0.79 3.72
N PRO A 42 6.77 -2.09 4.01
CA PRO A 42 6.04 -2.45 5.22
C PRO A 42 6.73 -2.01 6.50
N SER A 43 8.06 -1.95 6.51
CA SER A 43 8.82 -1.47 7.69
C SER A 43 8.53 -0.01 8.02
N VAL A 44 8.20 0.79 7.02
CA VAL A 44 7.84 2.20 7.21
C VAL A 44 6.34 2.33 7.49
N LEU A 45 5.51 1.62 6.73
CA LEU A 45 4.06 1.78 6.81
C LEU A 45 3.45 1.23 8.10
N LEU A 46 3.91 0.07 8.57
CA LEU A 46 3.32 -0.56 9.75
C LEU A 46 3.45 0.30 11.01
N PRO A 47 4.63 0.87 11.33
CA PRO A 47 4.71 1.77 12.47
C PRO A 47 3.82 3.01 12.36
N ILE A 48 3.65 3.55 11.16
CA ILE A 48 2.75 4.68 10.93
C ILE A 48 1.31 4.27 11.18
N TRP A 49 0.89 3.13 10.64
CA TRP A 49 -0.47 2.62 10.84
C TRP A 49 -0.74 2.26 12.31
N ASP A 50 0.28 1.81 13.05
CA ASP A 50 0.16 1.53 14.49
C ASP A 50 0.05 2.81 15.33
N SER A 51 0.48 3.95 14.79
CA SER A 51 0.48 5.22 15.51
C SER A 51 -0.90 5.88 15.56
N GLU A 52 -1.04 6.95 16.32
CA GLU A 52 -2.26 7.73 16.36
C GLU A 52 -2.65 8.31 15.01
N LEU A 53 -1.65 8.68 14.19
CA LEU A 53 -1.91 9.14 12.82
C LEU A 53 -2.55 8.04 11.98
N GLY A 54 -2.08 6.81 12.15
CA GLY A 54 -2.64 5.65 11.47
C GLY A 54 -4.06 5.33 11.90
N ALA A 55 -4.39 5.57 13.16
CA ALA A 55 -5.73 5.30 13.68
C ALA A 55 -6.82 6.06 12.90
N GLY A 56 -6.54 7.31 12.54
CA GLY A 56 -7.47 8.11 11.72
C GLY A 56 -7.62 7.53 10.31
N LEU A 57 -6.52 7.12 9.71
CA LEU A 57 -6.54 6.49 8.39
C LEU A 57 -7.32 5.18 8.41
N ILE A 58 -7.09 4.34 9.41
CA ILE A 58 -7.80 3.07 9.56
C ILE A 58 -9.30 3.29 9.79
N ALA A 59 -9.66 4.27 10.61
CA ALA A 59 -11.07 4.61 10.85
C ALA A 59 -11.74 5.05 9.54
N THR A 60 -11.05 5.85 8.74
CA THR A 60 -11.55 6.29 7.43
C THR A 60 -11.75 5.11 6.49
N LEU A 61 -10.77 4.21 6.43
CA LEU A 61 -10.86 3.02 5.59
C LEU A 61 -12.04 2.13 6.01
N ARG A 62 -12.23 1.97 7.32
CA ARG A 62 -13.36 1.21 7.85
C ARG A 62 -14.70 1.83 7.43
N SER A 63 -14.81 3.16 7.49
CA SER A 63 -16.00 3.86 7.05
C SER A 63 -16.28 3.70 5.55
N LEU A 64 -15.25 3.76 4.72
CA LEU A 64 -15.39 3.56 3.28
C LEU A 64 -15.89 2.16 2.95
N ILE A 65 -15.36 1.15 3.62
CA ILE A 65 -15.79 -0.23 3.44
C ILE A 65 -17.24 -0.41 3.87
N ALA A 66 -17.61 0.12 5.04
CA ALA A 66 -18.96 0.00 5.58
C ALA A 66 -19.98 0.78 4.75
N GLY A 67 -19.58 1.93 4.20
CA GLY A 67 -20.45 2.78 3.41
C GLY A 67 -20.67 2.31 1.97
N ALA A 68 -20.00 1.24 1.57
CA ALA A 68 -20.10 0.64 0.24
C ALA A 68 -19.68 1.55 -0.92
N ASP A 69 -19.11 2.72 -0.67
CA ASP A 69 -18.53 3.55 -1.72
C ASP A 69 -17.02 3.44 -1.68
N VAL A 70 -16.49 2.48 -2.43
CA VAL A 70 -15.06 2.23 -2.49
C VAL A 70 -14.41 2.82 -3.76
N SER A 71 -15.18 3.50 -4.59
CA SER A 71 -14.68 3.99 -5.88
C SER A 71 -13.54 5.00 -5.71
N LEU A 72 -13.65 5.90 -4.73
CA LEU A 72 -12.62 6.89 -4.46
C LEU A 72 -11.34 6.24 -3.95
N ALA A 73 -11.47 5.28 -3.04
CA ALA A 73 -10.32 4.51 -2.54
C ALA A 73 -9.66 3.70 -3.65
N ARG A 74 -10.46 3.09 -4.53
CA ARG A 74 -9.96 2.35 -5.69
C ARG A 74 -9.14 3.25 -6.61
N SER A 75 -9.67 4.40 -6.96
CA SER A 75 -8.98 5.34 -7.84
C SER A 75 -7.65 5.81 -7.23
N PHE A 76 -7.64 6.11 -5.95
CA PHE A 76 -6.45 6.54 -5.23
C PHE A 76 -5.37 5.45 -5.23
N LEU A 77 -5.74 4.22 -4.89
CA LEU A 77 -4.81 3.11 -4.86
C LEU A 77 -4.25 2.80 -6.25
N GLN A 78 -5.12 2.80 -7.27
CA GLN A 78 -4.68 2.55 -8.64
C GLN A 78 -3.71 3.62 -9.12
N GLU A 79 -3.92 4.88 -8.78
CA GLU A 79 -2.99 5.94 -9.15
C GLU A 79 -1.64 5.81 -8.46
N ILE A 80 -1.62 5.53 -7.17
CA ILE A 80 -0.36 5.32 -6.45
C ILE A 80 0.40 4.14 -7.04
N VAL A 81 -0.28 3.02 -7.26
CA VAL A 81 0.33 1.82 -7.84
C VAL A 81 0.91 2.13 -9.21
N THR A 82 0.14 2.83 -10.05
CA THR A 82 0.57 3.19 -11.41
C THR A 82 1.77 4.13 -11.41
N ALA A 83 1.77 5.13 -10.54
CA ALA A 83 2.80 6.17 -10.55
C ALA A 83 4.06 5.76 -9.79
N GLU A 84 3.93 5.09 -8.66
CA GLU A 84 5.04 4.90 -7.73
C GLU A 84 5.66 3.51 -7.75
N VAL A 85 4.92 2.48 -8.11
CA VAL A 85 5.42 1.09 -8.03
C VAL A 85 5.55 0.44 -9.39
N ALA A 86 4.50 0.43 -10.19
CA ALA A 86 4.45 -0.33 -11.44
C ALA A 86 5.63 -0.02 -12.40
N PRO A 87 6.01 1.26 -12.63
CA PRO A 87 7.11 1.54 -13.54
C PRO A 87 8.45 0.98 -13.08
N ARG A 88 8.63 0.80 -11.79
CA ARG A 88 9.88 0.32 -11.20
C ARG A 88 10.04 -1.19 -11.26
N VAL A 89 8.94 -1.91 -11.48
CA VAL A 89 8.92 -3.37 -11.43
C VAL A 89 8.42 -3.99 -12.74
N ASP A 90 8.45 -3.21 -13.82
CA ASP A 90 7.95 -3.63 -15.13
C ASP A 90 8.97 -4.52 -15.84
N ASN A 91 9.25 -5.66 -15.27
CA ASN A 91 10.18 -6.63 -15.83
C ASN A 91 9.66 -8.05 -15.54
N PRO A 92 9.30 -8.86 -16.57
CA PRO A 92 9.31 -8.52 -18.00
C PRO A 92 8.35 -7.37 -18.34
N PRO A 93 8.61 -6.66 -19.45
CA PRO A 93 7.72 -5.57 -19.86
C PRO A 93 6.27 -6.01 -19.92
N GLY A 94 5.37 -5.18 -19.39
CA GLY A 94 3.95 -5.47 -19.29
C GLY A 94 3.50 -6.08 -17.99
N THR A 95 4.41 -6.45 -17.09
CA THR A 95 4.05 -7.10 -15.80
C THR A 95 3.98 -6.11 -14.63
N GLY A 96 4.44 -4.86 -14.80
CA GLY A 96 4.59 -3.95 -13.67
C GLY A 96 3.31 -3.69 -12.90
N MET A 97 2.20 -3.49 -13.59
CA MET A 97 0.91 -3.22 -12.95
C MET A 97 0.43 -4.39 -12.11
N ILE A 98 0.44 -5.60 -12.68
CA ILE A 98 -0.04 -6.76 -11.94
C ILE A 98 0.88 -7.11 -10.78
N ARG A 99 2.19 -6.95 -10.94
CA ARG A 99 3.16 -7.13 -9.85
C ARG A 99 2.86 -6.18 -8.69
N ALA A 100 2.66 -4.91 -9.01
CA ALA A 100 2.36 -3.89 -8.00
C ALA A 100 1.03 -4.16 -7.31
N GLN A 101 0.03 -4.65 -8.04
CA GLN A 101 -1.28 -4.96 -7.47
C GLN A 101 -1.23 -6.18 -6.54
N PHE A 102 -0.48 -7.21 -6.89
CA PHE A 102 -0.26 -8.32 -5.96
C PHE A 102 0.43 -7.85 -4.69
N PHE A 103 1.45 -7.03 -4.83
CA PHE A 103 2.12 -6.43 -3.69
C PHE A 103 1.13 -5.65 -2.80
N ALA A 104 0.36 -4.75 -3.40
CA ALA A 104 -0.62 -3.93 -2.69
C ALA A 104 -1.70 -4.78 -2.01
N SER A 105 -2.15 -5.87 -2.68
CA SER A 105 -3.17 -6.75 -2.11
C SER A 105 -2.71 -7.42 -0.82
N GLN A 106 -1.43 -7.76 -0.73
CA GLN A 106 -0.88 -8.36 0.48
C GLN A 106 -0.83 -7.36 1.63
N LEU A 107 -0.46 -6.11 1.35
CA LEU A 107 -0.49 -5.06 2.36
C LEU A 107 -1.91 -4.77 2.82
N MET A 108 -2.87 -4.76 1.91
CA MET A 108 -4.28 -4.60 2.26
C MET A 108 -4.76 -5.73 3.15
N GLY A 109 -4.32 -6.95 2.89
CA GLY A 109 -4.64 -8.10 3.74
C GLY A 109 -4.10 -7.93 5.16
N VAL A 110 -2.90 -7.42 5.29
CA VAL A 110 -2.31 -7.10 6.60
C VAL A 110 -3.15 -6.06 7.33
N VAL A 111 -3.55 -5.00 6.63
CA VAL A 111 -4.40 -3.95 7.21
C VAL A 111 -5.71 -4.53 7.73
N MET A 112 -6.36 -5.36 6.92
CA MET A 112 -7.61 -6.01 7.31
C MET A 112 -7.44 -6.89 8.54
N ALA A 113 -6.42 -7.75 8.53
CA ALA A 113 -6.22 -8.73 9.59
C ALA A 113 -5.76 -8.08 10.90
N ARG A 114 -4.96 -7.02 10.82
CA ARG A 114 -4.36 -6.39 12.00
C ARG A 114 -5.26 -5.33 12.62
N TYR A 115 -5.88 -4.48 11.79
CA TYR A 115 -6.53 -3.27 12.29
C TYR A 115 -8.04 -3.29 12.21
N ILE A 116 -8.61 -4.06 11.30
CA ILE A 116 -10.05 -4.06 11.07
C ILE A 116 -10.70 -5.27 11.71
N VAL A 117 -10.31 -6.47 11.30
CA VAL A 117 -10.84 -7.72 11.84
C VAL A 117 -10.18 -8.07 13.16
N LYS A 118 -8.91 -7.72 13.32
CA LYS A 118 -8.12 -7.96 14.55
C LYS A 118 -8.00 -9.43 14.87
N VAL A 119 -7.51 -10.19 13.90
CA VAL A 119 -7.29 -11.63 14.05
C VAL A 119 -6.10 -11.89 14.96
N GLU A 120 -6.33 -12.56 16.10
CA GLU A 120 -5.25 -12.91 17.02
C GLU A 120 -4.73 -14.33 16.74
N PRO A 121 -3.44 -14.59 16.94
CA PRO A 121 -2.40 -13.70 17.51
C PRO A 121 -1.78 -12.70 16.52
N PHE A 122 -2.17 -12.73 15.25
CA PHE A 122 -1.57 -11.88 14.21
C PHE A 122 -1.64 -10.39 14.56
N ALA A 123 -2.80 -9.93 15.03
CA ALA A 123 -3.03 -8.51 15.30
C ALA A 123 -2.12 -7.96 16.41
N SER A 124 -1.64 -8.83 17.32
CA SER A 124 -0.78 -8.43 18.42
C SER A 124 0.70 -8.64 18.16
N LEU A 125 1.09 -9.16 16.99
CA LEU A 125 2.50 -9.31 16.66
C LEU A 125 3.18 -7.95 16.54
N PRO A 126 4.45 -7.85 16.94
CA PRO A 126 5.21 -6.62 16.68
C PRO A 126 5.27 -6.30 15.19
N ALA A 127 5.13 -5.02 14.84
CA ALA A 127 5.15 -4.57 13.45
C ALA A 127 6.40 -5.06 12.71
N GLU A 128 7.57 -5.02 13.36
CA GLU A 128 8.82 -5.48 12.75
C GLU A 128 8.75 -6.96 12.37
N ARG A 129 8.14 -7.78 13.21
CA ARG A 129 8.02 -9.22 12.93
C ARG A 129 7.13 -9.46 11.71
N ILE A 130 6.03 -8.72 11.61
CA ILE A 130 5.16 -8.82 10.44
C ILE A 130 5.92 -8.42 9.19
N ALA A 131 6.60 -7.26 9.21
CA ALA A 131 7.35 -6.77 8.06
C ALA A 131 8.39 -7.77 7.60
N ARG A 132 9.16 -8.35 8.51
CA ARG A 132 10.18 -9.35 8.18
C ARG A 132 9.57 -10.62 7.60
N THR A 133 8.43 -11.05 8.15
CA THR A 133 7.80 -12.30 7.74
C THR A 133 7.22 -12.19 6.34
N ILE A 134 6.58 -11.06 6.01
CA ILE A 134 5.96 -10.88 4.69
C ILE A 134 6.95 -10.41 3.61
N ALA A 135 8.10 -9.88 4.00
CA ALA A 135 9.06 -9.29 3.07
C ALA A 135 9.47 -10.22 1.92
N PRO A 136 9.81 -11.49 2.13
CA PRO A 136 10.18 -12.37 1.02
C PRO A 136 9.04 -12.56 0.02
N ASN A 137 7.81 -12.68 0.48
CA ASN A 137 6.65 -12.83 -0.40
C ASN A 137 6.36 -11.55 -1.17
N LEU A 138 6.42 -10.40 -0.50
CA LEU A 138 6.25 -9.12 -1.15
C LEU A 138 7.32 -8.90 -2.21
N GLN A 139 8.57 -9.21 -1.89
CA GLN A 139 9.67 -9.04 -2.82
C GLN A 139 9.51 -9.96 -4.04
N ARG A 140 9.03 -11.17 -3.83
CA ARG A 140 8.76 -12.09 -4.94
C ARG A 140 7.74 -11.53 -5.90
N TYR A 141 6.67 -10.88 -5.42
CA TYR A 141 5.70 -10.25 -6.31
C TYR A 141 6.33 -9.13 -7.11
N LEU A 142 7.22 -8.36 -6.50
CA LEU A 142 7.84 -7.22 -7.17
C LEU A 142 8.88 -7.63 -8.22
N THR A 143 9.74 -8.59 -7.91
CA THR A 143 10.91 -8.89 -8.74
C THR A 143 11.14 -10.38 -9.00
N GLY A 144 10.34 -11.26 -8.40
CA GLY A 144 10.49 -12.71 -8.59
C GLY A 144 9.77 -13.20 -9.85
N ASP A 145 9.88 -14.51 -10.07
CA ASP A 145 9.20 -15.14 -11.19
C ASP A 145 7.70 -15.20 -10.93
N LEU A 146 6.92 -14.89 -11.96
CA LEU A 146 5.46 -15.02 -11.95
C LEU A 146 5.05 -16.29 -12.70
N PRO A 147 3.91 -16.90 -12.31
CA PRO A 147 3.34 -17.98 -13.10
C PRO A 147 3.07 -17.54 -14.55
N ASP A 148 3.19 -18.48 -15.49
CA ASP A 148 2.99 -18.20 -16.91
C ASP A 148 1.63 -17.57 -17.21
N ALA A 149 0.61 -17.93 -16.45
CA ALA A 149 -0.74 -17.38 -16.61
C ALA A 149 -0.82 -15.86 -16.41
N LEU A 150 0.19 -15.27 -15.76
CA LEU A 150 0.25 -13.81 -15.49
C LEU A 150 1.25 -13.12 -16.41
N ALA A 151 1.99 -13.84 -17.22
CA ALA A 151 2.93 -13.27 -18.18
C ALA A 151 2.15 -12.58 -19.30
N PRO A 152 2.65 -11.43 -19.80
CA PRO A 152 1.99 -10.72 -20.89
C PRO A 152 2.04 -11.47 -22.21
#